data_d668c2691f1e17b2ebe62e69d9673ffc
#
_entry.id   d668c2691f1e17b2ebe62e69d9673ffc
#
_cell.length_a   1.000
_cell.length_b   1.000
_cell.length_c   1.000
_cell.angle_alpha   90.00
_cell.angle_beta   90.00
_cell.angle_gamma   90.00
#
_symmetry.space_group_name_H-M   'P 1'
#
loop_
_entity.id
_entity.type
_entity.pdbx_description
1 polymer ?
#
loop_
_entity_poly.entity_id
_entity_poly.type
_entity_poly.pdbx_seq_one_letter_code
_entity_poly.pdbx_strand_id
1 'polypeptide(L)'
;MSPEERDLAYIWDMLEYANKVVEMMAGQSQHDWNNNMMLRLAIERSLEIIGEAARRVSETCRNQHPDIPWQDIIGQRNILAHDYGKVDYDLLYETAMRDVPKLIKQLQNLLPPMEDGVL
;
A
#
# COMPACT_ATOMS: atom_id res chain seq x y z
N MET A 1 3.71 -15.93 -18.04
CA MET A 1 4.26 -14.76 -17.36
C MET A 1 5.52 -15.16 -16.61
N SER A 2 6.61 -14.45 -16.82
CA SER A 2 7.88 -14.72 -16.10
C SER A 2 7.76 -14.31 -14.63
N PRO A 3 8.67 -14.79 -13.75
CA PRO A 3 8.71 -14.33 -12.37
C PRO A 3 8.85 -12.80 -12.25
N GLU A 4 9.66 -12.20 -13.09
CA GLU A 4 9.88 -10.74 -13.10
C GLU A 4 8.59 -10.00 -13.52
N GLU A 5 7.89 -10.51 -14.51
CA GLU A 5 6.61 -9.93 -14.93
C GLU A 5 5.54 -10.05 -13.85
N ARG A 6 5.53 -11.17 -13.12
CA ARG A 6 4.61 -11.35 -11.99
C ARG A 6 4.91 -10.36 -10.87
N ASP A 7 6.19 -10.19 -10.54
CA ASP A 7 6.59 -9.23 -9.51
C ASP A 7 6.14 -7.82 -9.91
N LEU A 8 6.35 -7.42 -11.16
CA LEU A 8 5.91 -6.12 -11.65
C LEU A 8 4.38 -5.96 -11.55
N ALA A 9 3.63 -7.00 -11.87
CA ALA A 9 2.17 -6.95 -11.76
C ALA A 9 1.73 -6.69 -10.32
N TYR A 10 2.35 -7.36 -9.33
CA TYR A 10 2.02 -7.12 -7.91
C TYR A 10 2.46 -5.72 -7.45
N ILE A 11 3.61 -5.23 -7.94
CA ILE A 11 4.06 -3.87 -7.63
C ILE A 11 3.08 -2.84 -8.21
N TRP A 12 2.57 -3.06 -9.42
CA TRP A 12 1.51 -2.22 -10.01
C TRP A 12 0.25 -2.21 -9.15
N ASP A 13 -0.16 -3.37 -8.64
CA ASP A 13 -1.32 -3.47 -7.75
C ASP A 13 -1.09 -2.66 -6.47
N MET A 14 0.10 -2.76 -5.88
CA MET A 14 0.46 -1.98 -4.70
C MET A 14 0.35 -0.48 -5.00
N LEU A 15 0.91 -0.04 -6.11
CA LEU A 15 0.89 1.37 -6.50
C LEU A 15 -0.53 1.87 -6.74
N GLU A 16 -1.35 1.09 -7.44
CA GLU A 16 -2.74 1.45 -7.71
C GLU A 16 -3.51 1.72 -6.41
N TYR A 17 -3.42 0.81 -5.45
CA TYR A 17 -4.14 0.97 -4.20
C TYR A 17 -3.52 2.01 -3.27
N ALA A 18 -2.20 2.19 -3.33
CA ALA A 18 -1.56 3.30 -2.63
C ALA A 18 -2.07 4.66 -3.13
N ASN A 19 -2.21 4.81 -4.44
CA ASN A 19 -2.78 6.03 -5.02
C ASN A 19 -4.24 6.23 -4.59
N LYS A 20 -5.04 5.15 -4.53
CA LYS A 20 -6.42 5.23 -4.03
C LYS A 20 -6.47 5.73 -2.58
N VAL A 21 -5.55 5.26 -1.74
CA VAL A 21 -5.45 5.71 -0.35
C VAL A 21 -5.20 7.22 -0.30
N VAL A 22 -4.24 7.70 -1.07
CA VAL A 22 -3.94 9.14 -1.11
C VAL A 22 -5.15 9.96 -1.59
N GLU A 23 -5.84 9.49 -2.63
CA GLU A 23 -7.04 10.15 -3.12
C GLU A 23 -8.15 10.23 -2.07
N MET A 24 -8.40 9.11 -1.38
CA MET A 24 -9.44 9.07 -0.34
C MET A 24 -9.10 9.93 0.87
N MET A 25 -7.81 10.04 1.21
CA MET A 25 -7.36 10.79 2.38
C MET A 25 -7.14 12.28 2.10
N ALA A 26 -7.19 12.70 0.84
CA ALA A 26 -6.95 14.10 0.48
C ALA A 26 -7.95 15.02 1.18
N GLY A 27 -7.44 15.99 1.93
CA GLY A 27 -8.27 16.95 2.65
C GLY A 27 -8.92 16.42 3.92
N GLN A 28 -8.67 15.18 4.31
CA GLN A 28 -9.25 14.59 5.51
C GLN A 28 -8.38 14.89 6.74
N SER A 29 -8.98 15.53 7.75
CA SER A 29 -8.32 15.73 9.04
C SER A 29 -8.45 14.46 9.89
N GLN A 30 -7.72 14.40 11.01
CA GLN A 30 -7.91 13.32 11.97
C GLN A 30 -9.32 13.31 12.54
N HIS A 31 -9.93 14.48 12.73
CA HIS A 31 -11.32 14.58 13.16
C HIS A 31 -12.27 13.95 12.13
N ASP A 32 -12.06 14.24 10.83
CA ASP A 32 -12.84 13.62 9.76
C ASP A 32 -12.69 12.10 9.78
N TRP A 33 -11.46 11.63 9.91
CA TRP A 33 -11.12 10.21 9.98
C TRP A 33 -11.85 9.54 11.14
N ASN A 34 -11.80 10.13 12.32
CA ASN A 34 -12.42 9.57 13.52
C ASN A 34 -13.94 9.48 13.41
N ASN A 35 -14.55 10.32 12.60
CA ASN A 35 -16.00 10.40 12.43
C ASN A 35 -16.52 9.80 11.11
N ASN A 36 -15.67 9.09 10.38
CA ASN A 36 -16.04 8.52 9.10
C ASN A 36 -15.68 7.04 9.02
N MET A 37 -16.60 6.19 9.46
CA MET A 37 -16.40 4.73 9.45
C MET A 37 -16.23 4.19 8.04
N MET A 38 -16.96 4.72 7.06
CA MET A 38 -16.82 4.26 5.67
C MET A 38 -15.40 4.51 5.14
N LEU A 39 -14.85 5.68 5.46
CA LEU A 39 -13.47 6.01 5.08
C LEU A 39 -12.48 5.05 5.75
N ARG A 40 -12.62 4.81 7.06
CA ARG A 40 -11.73 3.89 7.77
C ARG A 40 -11.79 2.47 7.18
N LEU A 41 -12.98 1.97 6.88
CA LEU A 41 -13.14 0.64 6.29
C LEU A 41 -12.56 0.58 4.87
N ALA A 42 -12.72 1.62 4.08
CA ALA A 42 -12.14 1.69 2.74
C ALA A 42 -10.60 1.69 2.78
N ILE A 43 -10.03 2.42 3.72
CA ILE A 43 -8.57 2.46 3.91
C ILE A 43 -8.05 1.12 4.42
N GLU A 44 -8.73 0.49 5.39
CA GLU A 44 -8.38 -0.86 5.85
C GLU A 44 -8.30 -1.83 4.67
N ARG A 45 -9.32 -1.85 3.83
CA ARG A 45 -9.35 -2.75 2.69
C ARG A 45 -8.24 -2.46 1.70
N SER A 46 -7.98 -1.20 1.41
CA SER A 46 -6.91 -0.81 0.49
C SER A 46 -5.54 -1.21 1.01
N LEU A 47 -5.27 -1.01 2.30
CA LEU A 47 -4.01 -1.41 2.91
C LEU A 47 -3.87 -2.93 2.97
N GLU A 48 -4.96 -3.65 3.18
CA GLU A 48 -4.97 -5.12 3.13
C GLU A 48 -4.57 -5.61 1.72
N ILE A 49 -5.13 -5.00 0.69
CA ILE A 49 -4.81 -5.36 -0.71
C ILE A 49 -3.34 -5.06 -1.02
N ILE A 50 -2.83 -3.91 -0.57
CA ILE A 50 -1.41 -3.56 -0.73
C ILE A 50 -0.54 -4.62 -0.08
N GLY A 51 -0.87 -5.02 1.14
CA GLY A 51 -0.11 -6.04 1.88
C GLY A 51 -0.18 -7.42 1.23
N GLU A 52 -1.33 -7.79 0.68
CA GLU A 52 -1.47 -9.06 -0.04
C GLU A 52 -0.62 -9.07 -1.31
N ALA A 53 -0.60 -7.98 -2.06
CA ALA A 53 0.26 -7.86 -3.23
C ALA A 53 1.74 -7.91 -2.82
N ALA A 54 2.11 -7.18 -1.76
CA ALA A 54 3.49 -7.19 -1.24
C ALA A 54 3.95 -8.61 -0.86
N ARG A 55 3.07 -9.38 -0.23
CA ARG A 55 3.37 -10.77 0.16
C ARG A 55 3.66 -11.65 -1.05
N ARG A 56 3.04 -11.34 -2.20
CA ARG A 56 3.20 -12.12 -3.43
C ARG A 56 4.41 -11.72 -4.26
N VAL A 57 5.02 -10.56 -3.98
CA VAL A 57 6.29 -10.20 -4.61
C VAL A 57 7.34 -11.20 -4.14
N SER A 58 8.20 -11.67 -5.06
CA SER A 58 9.20 -12.68 -4.74
C SER A 58 10.19 -12.18 -3.70
N GLU A 59 10.73 -13.11 -2.92
CA GLU A 59 11.77 -12.79 -1.93
C GLU A 59 13.00 -12.17 -2.61
N THR A 60 13.35 -12.66 -3.79
CA THR A 60 14.45 -12.11 -4.58
C THR A 60 14.24 -10.62 -4.87
N CYS A 61 13.05 -10.26 -5.34
CA CYS A 61 12.73 -8.87 -5.65
C CYS A 61 12.72 -8.02 -4.37
N ARG A 62 12.11 -8.51 -3.30
CA ARG A 62 12.08 -7.79 -2.02
C ARG A 62 13.48 -7.53 -1.47
N ASN A 63 14.38 -8.51 -1.58
CA ASN A 63 15.75 -8.38 -1.12
C ASN A 63 16.57 -7.37 -1.95
N GLN A 64 16.19 -7.17 -3.20
CA GLN A 64 16.82 -6.18 -4.08
C GLN A 64 16.36 -4.75 -3.77
N HIS A 65 15.26 -4.59 -3.01
CA HIS A 65 14.67 -3.29 -2.69
C HIS A 65 14.41 -3.18 -1.19
N PRO A 66 15.48 -3.19 -0.36
CA PRO A 66 15.34 -3.20 1.10
C PRO A 66 14.87 -1.85 1.67
N ASP A 67 14.82 -0.80 0.88
CA ASP A 67 14.28 0.50 1.27
C ASP A 67 12.77 0.46 1.50
N ILE A 68 12.07 -0.49 0.85
CA ILE A 68 10.64 -0.68 1.04
C ILE A 68 10.42 -1.53 2.29
N PRO A 69 9.55 -1.09 3.23
CA PRO A 69 9.32 -1.82 4.48
C PRO A 69 8.38 -3.01 4.29
N TRP A 70 8.81 -4.00 3.53
CA TRP A 70 8.00 -5.18 3.16
C TRP A 70 7.37 -5.88 4.35
N GLN A 71 8.16 -6.11 5.41
CA GLN A 71 7.66 -6.85 6.56
C GLN A 71 6.60 -6.09 7.34
N ASP A 72 6.74 -4.78 7.45
CA ASP A 72 5.74 -3.94 8.10
C ASP A 72 4.43 -3.91 7.31
N ILE A 73 4.54 -3.82 5.99
CA ILE A 73 3.39 -3.82 5.08
C ILE A 73 2.64 -5.15 5.17
N ILE A 74 3.36 -6.26 5.11
CA ILE A 74 2.79 -7.60 5.20
C ILE A 74 2.23 -7.87 6.59
N GLY A 75 2.94 -7.46 7.63
CA GLY A 75 2.48 -7.60 9.01
C GLY A 75 1.17 -6.85 9.27
N GLN A 76 1.05 -5.64 8.77
CA GLN A 76 -0.19 -4.86 8.87
C GLN A 76 -1.34 -5.57 8.15
N ARG A 77 -1.10 -6.12 6.96
CA ARG A 77 -2.09 -6.90 6.23
C ARG A 77 -2.59 -8.08 7.06
N ASN A 78 -1.70 -8.76 7.76
CA ASN A 78 -2.10 -9.90 8.59
C ASN A 78 -3.02 -9.49 9.74
N ILE A 79 -2.76 -8.35 10.35
CA ILE A 79 -3.65 -7.80 11.39
C ILE A 79 -5.02 -7.45 10.80
N LEU A 80 -5.05 -6.76 9.67
CA LEU A 80 -6.28 -6.33 9.02
C LEU A 80 -7.14 -7.52 8.54
N ALA A 81 -6.48 -8.58 8.07
CA ALA A 81 -7.19 -9.75 7.54
C ALA A 81 -7.69 -10.70 8.62
N HIS A 82 -6.98 -10.81 9.75
CA HIS A 82 -7.21 -11.90 10.69
C HIS A 82 -7.42 -11.46 12.14
N ASP A 83 -7.22 -10.20 12.47
CA ASP A 83 -7.20 -9.77 13.86
C ASP A 83 -7.82 -8.39 14.06
N TYR A 84 -9.07 -8.25 13.67
CA TYR A 84 -9.79 -6.97 13.69
C TYR A 84 -9.80 -6.29 15.04
N GLY A 85 -9.76 -7.05 16.13
CA GLY A 85 -9.77 -6.49 17.48
C GLY A 85 -8.50 -5.73 17.83
N LYS A 86 -7.44 -5.87 17.01
CA LYS A 86 -6.16 -5.21 17.22
C LYS A 86 -5.91 -4.04 16.28
N VAL A 87 -6.89 -3.64 15.49
CA VAL A 87 -6.74 -2.50 14.58
C VAL A 87 -6.66 -1.22 15.38
N ASP A 88 -5.55 -0.51 15.23
CA ASP A 88 -5.32 0.79 15.83
C ASP A 88 -5.58 1.86 14.76
N TYR A 89 -6.71 2.54 14.86
CA TYR A 89 -7.13 3.51 13.85
C TYR A 89 -6.27 4.78 13.85
N ASP A 90 -5.67 5.15 14.95
CA ASP A 90 -4.74 6.27 14.99
C ASP A 90 -3.46 5.94 14.23
N LEU A 91 -2.95 4.72 14.41
CA LEU A 91 -1.82 4.22 13.66
C LEU A 91 -2.14 4.11 12.17
N LEU A 92 -3.34 3.64 11.85
CA LEU A 92 -3.79 3.51 10.46
C LEU A 92 -3.86 4.87 9.77
N TYR A 93 -4.31 5.90 10.47
CA TYR A 93 -4.31 7.27 9.96
C TYR A 93 -2.89 7.73 9.63
N GLU A 94 -1.94 7.52 10.55
CA GLU A 94 -0.54 7.87 10.33
C GLU A 94 0.04 7.12 9.13
N THR A 95 -0.24 5.84 9.02
CA THR A 95 0.19 5.02 7.88
C THR A 95 -0.34 5.61 6.56
N ALA A 96 -1.63 5.92 6.51
CA ALA A 96 -2.27 6.45 5.31
C ALA A 96 -1.72 7.83 4.92
N MET A 97 -1.43 8.67 5.90
CA MET A 97 -1.01 10.06 5.65
C MET A 97 0.48 10.23 5.43
N ARG A 98 1.31 9.37 6.05
CA ARG A 98 2.78 9.50 6.01
C ARG A 98 3.44 8.39 5.21
N ASP A 99 3.13 7.14 5.53
CA ASP A 99 3.86 6.00 4.98
C ASP A 99 3.46 5.71 3.54
N VAL A 100 2.18 5.84 3.22
CA VAL A 100 1.68 5.54 1.88
C VAL A 100 2.24 6.51 0.82
N PRO A 101 2.27 7.83 1.03
CA PRO A 101 2.92 8.73 0.06
C PRO A 101 4.39 8.40 -0.18
N LYS A 102 5.11 8.02 0.87
CA LYS A 102 6.51 7.60 0.74
C LYS A 102 6.63 6.31 -0.06
N LEU A 103 5.75 5.34 0.24
CA LEU A 103 5.70 4.07 -0.49
C LEU A 103 5.46 4.27 -1.98
N ILE A 104 4.58 5.19 -2.35
CA ILE A 104 4.31 5.51 -3.76
C ILE A 104 5.60 5.88 -4.48
N LYS A 105 6.42 6.74 -3.89
CA LYS A 105 7.70 7.14 -4.49
C LYS A 105 8.64 5.97 -4.63
N GLN A 106 8.71 5.12 -3.61
CA GLN A 106 9.55 3.92 -3.62
C GLN A 106 9.10 2.94 -4.70
N LEU A 107 7.80 2.72 -4.83
CA LEU A 107 7.25 1.81 -5.85
C LEU A 107 7.46 2.35 -7.27
N GLN A 108 7.33 3.64 -7.48
CA GLN A 108 7.57 4.26 -8.77
C GLN A 108 9.00 4.01 -9.27
N ASN A 109 9.96 3.94 -8.36
CA ASN A 109 11.35 3.68 -8.71
C ASN A 109 11.59 2.24 -9.21
N LEU A 110 10.70 1.31 -8.88
CA LEU A 110 10.80 -0.10 -9.30
C LEU A 110 10.19 -0.35 -10.66
N LEU A 111 9.30 0.54 -11.09
CA LEU A 111 8.55 0.34 -12.32
C LEU A 111 9.29 0.96 -13.51
N PRO A 112 9.15 0.36 -14.72
CA PRO A 112 9.75 0.96 -15.89
C PRO A 112 9.18 2.35 -16.11
N PRO A 113 9.99 3.31 -16.59
CA PRO A 113 9.48 4.64 -16.91
C PRO A 113 8.43 4.55 -18.01
N MET A 114 7.41 5.41 -17.92
CA MET A 114 6.40 5.50 -18.97
C MET A 114 7.05 6.06 -20.25
N GLU A 115 6.88 5.35 -21.36
CA GLU A 115 7.43 5.80 -22.64
C GLU A 115 6.67 7.00 -23.16
N ASP A 116 7.40 7.95 -23.76
CA ASP A 116 6.82 9.07 -24.45
C ASP A 116 5.96 8.57 -25.60
N GLY A 117 4.74 9.09 -25.73
CA GLY A 117 3.82 8.72 -26.79
C GLY A 117 2.92 7.54 -26.45
N VAL A 118 3.07 6.94 -25.30
CA VAL A 118 2.17 5.90 -24.79
C VAL A 118 0.87 6.52 -24.26
N LEU A 119 0.92 7.76 -23.99
CA LEU A 119 -0.20 8.51 -23.41
C LEU A 119 -1.34 8.74 -24.38
#